data_0a114b27b77c688e6b9842c358d8df5f
#
_entry.id   0a114b27b77c688e6b9842c358d8df5f
#
_cell.length_a   1.000
_cell.length_b   1.000
_cell.length_c   1.000
_cell.angle_alpha   90.00
_cell.angle_beta   90.00
_cell.angle_gamma   90.00
#
_symmetry.space_group_name_H-M   'P 1'
#
loop_
_entity.id
_entity.type
_entity.pdbx_description
1 polymer ?
#
loop_
_entity_poly.entity_id
_entity_poly.type
_entity_poly.pdbx_seq_one_letter_code
_entity_poly.pdbx_strand_id
1 'polypeptide(L)'
;MMTVVQCWDDGVTADVRVIEILRRHRAKATFNLNAGLHEANRKFLRKHQDAEVWRLGWSEMLAVYEGFPIANHGLMHPHLEQIPIEAARQDIVEGRDRLQQFFGQAVLGFAYPFGSYNEAVMAATQEAGHVYARTTRNVEQPFPPETPMAFHPCCHFLAPDLWARYEKARLGGVFYFWGHSYEMVTEVQWADFEQMIARISADPNARWGNVMDLFVPWERPLR
;
A
#
# COMPACT_ATOMS: atom_id res chain seq x y z
N MET A 1 10.00 3.42 -20.92
CA MET A 1 10.44 3.13 -19.56
C MET A 1 9.19 2.89 -18.73
N MET A 2 9.10 1.75 -18.04
CA MET A 2 7.95 1.36 -17.20
C MET A 2 8.12 1.93 -15.79
N THR A 3 7.04 2.44 -15.20
CA THR A 3 7.02 2.79 -13.78
C THR A 3 6.56 1.60 -12.96
N VAL A 4 7.35 1.19 -11.96
CA VAL A 4 7.00 0.13 -11.03
C VAL A 4 6.57 0.77 -9.71
N VAL A 5 5.39 0.40 -9.23
CA VAL A 5 4.86 0.84 -7.93
C VAL A 5 4.44 -0.36 -7.11
N GLN A 6 4.52 -0.22 -5.80
CA GLN A 6 4.10 -1.23 -4.85
C GLN A 6 3.47 -0.61 -3.62
N CYS A 7 2.58 -1.36 -2.97
CA CYS A 7 2.06 -0.97 -1.67
C CYS A 7 1.93 -2.16 -0.71
N TRP A 8 2.01 -1.86 0.58
CA TRP A 8 1.99 -2.82 1.68
C TRP A 8 0.94 -2.43 2.71
N ASP A 9 0.17 -3.39 3.17
CA ASP A 9 -1.00 -3.14 4.02
C ASP A 9 -0.73 -3.48 5.49
N ASP A 10 -1.57 -2.91 6.36
CA ASP A 10 -1.76 -3.24 7.77
C ASP A 10 -0.78 -2.64 8.79
N GLY A 11 0.38 -2.17 8.42
CA GLY A 11 1.33 -1.54 9.36
C GLY A 11 1.87 -2.51 10.41
N VAL A 12 2.41 -3.64 9.99
CA VAL A 12 2.90 -4.72 10.87
C VAL A 12 4.41 -4.69 11.04
N THR A 13 4.91 -5.37 12.06
CA THR A 13 6.35 -5.38 12.37
C THR A 13 7.24 -5.94 11.26
N ALA A 14 6.69 -6.82 10.41
CA ALA A 14 7.38 -7.33 9.23
C ALA A 14 7.71 -6.24 8.18
N ASP A 15 7.01 -5.10 8.20
CA ASP A 15 7.31 -3.95 7.32
C ASP A 15 8.73 -3.42 7.55
N VAL A 16 9.28 -3.55 8.75
CA VAL A 16 10.67 -3.15 9.05
C VAL A 16 11.64 -3.85 8.11
N ARG A 17 11.50 -5.18 7.93
CA ARG A 17 12.36 -5.95 7.04
C ARG A 17 12.10 -5.64 5.57
N VAL A 18 10.86 -5.44 5.17
CA VAL A 18 10.53 -4.94 3.82
C VAL A 18 11.27 -3.62 3.55
N ILE A 19 11.15 -2.65 4.45
CA ILE A 19 11.76 -1.32 4.33
C ILE A 19 13.29 -1.41 4.24
N GLU A 20 13.93 -2.27 5.03
CA GLU A 20 15.37 -2.50 4.95
C GLU A 20 15.79 -3.01 3.55
N ILE A 21 15.05 -3.96 3.00
CA ILE A 21 15.27 -4.48 1.64
C ILE A 21 15.08 -3.35 0.61
N LEU A 22 13.97 -2.61 0.71
CA LEU A 22 13.69 -1.51 -0.23
C LEU A 22 14.78 -0.44 -0.20
N ARG A 23 15.27 -0.06 0.98
CA ARG A 23 16.36 0.92 1.14
C ARG A 23 17.66 0.44 0.50
N ARG A 24 18.04 -0.84 0.68
CA ARG A 24 19.25 -1.43 0.04
C ARG A 24 19.21 -1.31 -1.48
N HIS A 25 18.04 -1.49 -2.08
CA HIS A 25 17.84 -1.48 -3.53
C HIS A 25 17.32 -0.15 -4.07
N ARG A 26 17.20 0.90 -3.24
CA ARG A 26 16.64 2.20 -3.60
C ARG A 26 15.23 2.09 -4.22
N ALA A 27 14.51 1.06 -3.84
CA ALA A 27 13.14 0.83 -4.26
C ALA A 27 12.17 1.75 -3.50
N LYS A 28 11.03 2.06 -4.12
CA LYS A 28 9.97 2.86 -3.52
C LYS A 28 8.76 2.01 -3.19
N ALA A 29 7.99 2.40 -2.19
CA ALA A 29 6.73 1.78 -1.82
C ALA A 29 5.80 2.80 -1.14
N THR A 30 4.52 2.48 -1.12
CA THR A 30 3.50 3.17 -0.31
C THR A 30 3.02 2.21 0.78
N PHE A 31 2.85 2.69 2.01
CA PHE A 31 2.33 1.87 3.11
C PHE A 31 0.91 2.33 3.47
N ASN A 32 -0.04 1.39 3.44
CA ASN A 32 -1.45 1.63 3.71
C ASN A 32 -1.75 1.25 5.17
N LEU A 33 -2.09 2.24 6.00
CA LEU A 33 -2.16 2.08 7.44
C LEU A 33 -3.57 2.30 7.99
N ASN A 34 -3.91 1.54 9.06
CA ASN A 34 -5.18 1.64 9.78
C ASN A 34 -4.97 2.47 11.07
N ALA A 35 -5.26 3.76 11.03
CA ALA A 35 -4.94 4.67 12.13
C ALA A 35 -5.58 4.30 13.50
N GLY A 36 -6.73 3.63 13.50
CA GLY A 36 -7.43 3.25 14.73
C GLY A 36 -6.97 1.95 15.35
N LEU A 37 -6.15 1.16 14.64
CA LEU A 37 -5.75 -0.17 15.08
C LEU A 37 -4.34 -0.22 15.71
N HIS A 38 -3.60 0.87 15.66
CA HIS A 38 -2.29 0.99 16.29
C HIS A 38 -2.41 1.56 17.71
N GLU A 39 -1.62 1.02 18.64
CA GLU A 39 -1.47 1.50 20.01
C GLU A 39 -0.12 2.19 20.19
N ALA A 40 0.17 2.73 21.37
CA ALA A 40 1.46 3.38 21.63
C ALA A 40 2.64 2.43 21.39
N ASN A 41 2.50 1.16 21.81
CA ASN A 41 3.48 0.10 21.62
C ASN A 41 2.95 -0.98 20.67
N ARG A 42 3.82 -1.90 20.26
CA ARG A 42 3.44 -3.05 19.42
C ARG A 42 2.30 -3.83 20.04
N LYS A 43 1.34 -4.23 19.21
CA LYS A 43 0.17 -5.00 19.59
C LYS A 43 0.09 -6.29 18.81
N PHE A 44 -0.13 -7.42 19.50
CA PHE A 44 -0.41 -8.70 18.86
C PHE A 44 -1.69 -8.58 18.01
N LEU A 45 -1.60 -8.99 16.76
CA LEU A 45 -2.72 -8.98 15.83
C LEU A 45 -3.33 -10.37 15.67
N ARG A 46 -2.54 -11.32 15.23
CA ARG A 46 -2.97 -12.71 14.94
C ARG A 46 -1.75 -13.61 14.69
N LYS A 47 -2.01 -14.88 14.45
CA LYS A 47 -1.06 -15.77 13.78
C LYS A 47 -1.37 -15.84 12.28
N HIS A 48 -0.33 -15.86 11.48
CA HIS A 48 -0.39 -16.20 10.06
C HIS A 48 0.48 -17.44 9.85
N GLN A 49 -0.12 -18.55 9.44
CA GLN A 49 0.53 -19.86 9.57
C GLN A 49 0.99 -20.04 11.05
N ASP A 50 2.24 -20.34 11.32
CA ASP A 50 2.75 -20.48 12.69
C ASP A 50 3.46 -19.22 13.22
N ALA A 51 3.61 -18.18 12.39
CA ALA A 51 4.28 -16.94 12.77
C ALA A 51 3.32 -15.95 13.47
N GLU A 52 3.81 -15.29 14.50
CA GLU A 52 3.08 -14.21 15.15
C GLU A 52 3.15 -12.93 14.32
N VAL A 53 2.00 -12.30 14.12
CA VAL A 53 1.87 -11.01 13.44
C VAL A 53 1.55 -9.95 14.50
N TRP A 54 2.40 -8.94 14.55
CA TRP A 54 2.28 -7.80 15.46
C TRP A 54 2.12 -6.51 14.68
N ARG A 55 1.22 -5.64 15.10
CA ARG A 55 1.15 -4.26 14.59
C ARG A 55 2.28 -3.43 15.18
N LEU A 56 2.83 -2.53 14.37
CA LEU A 56 3.76 -1.51 14.84
C LEU A 56 3.07 -0.55 15.82
N GLY A 57 3.82 -0.10 16.82
CA GLY A 57 3.35 0.93 17.75
C GLY A 57 3.59 2.33 17.20
N TRP A 58 2.72 3.29 17.57
CA TRP A 58 2.89 4.70 17.20
C TRP A 58 4.27 5.24 17.59
N SER A 59 4.86 4.75 18.70
CA SER A 59 6.17 5.20 19.18
C SER A 59 7.32 4.96 18.20
N GLU A 60 7.19 4.02 17.26
CA GLU A 60 8.24 3.65 16.30
C GLU A 60 7.92 3.99 14.83
N MET A 61 6.64 4.21 14.50
CA MET A 61 6.18 4.31 13.11
C MET A 61 6.82 5.48 12.34
N LEU A 62 7.07 6.63 12.97
CA LEU A 62 7.73 7.76 12.30
C LEU A 62 9.13 7.37 11.81
N ALA A 63 9.90 6.66 12.64
CA ALA A 63 11.25 6.22 12.27
C ALA A 63 11.22 5.07 11.25
N VAL A 64 10.28 4.13 11.41
CA VAL A 64 10.15 2.97 10.51
C VAL A 64 9.83 3.44 9.09
N TYR A 65 8.80 4.27 8.93
CA TYR A 65 8.32 4.71 7.61
C TYR A 65 8.99 5.97 7.08
N GLU A 66 10.07 6.44 7.72
CA GLU A 66 10.80 7.62 7.25
C GLU A 66 11.18 7.49 5.77
N GLY A 67 10.76 8.49 4.97
CA GLY A 67 11.04 8.55 3.52
C GLY A 67 10.05 7.78 2.63
N PHE A 68 9.05 7.13 3.23
CA PHE A 68 7.99 6.44 2.49
C PHE A 68 6.65 7.19 2.62
N PRO A 69 5.88 7.33 1.52
CA PRO A 69 4.54 7.87 1.59
C PRO A 69 3.58 6.90 2.27
N ILE A 70 2.68 7.49 3.07
CA ILE A 70 1.61 6.79 3.77
C ILE A 70 0.30 6.99 3.03
N ALA A 71 -0.48 5.93 2.92
CA ALA A 71 -1.85 5.97 2.45
C ALA A 71 -2.80 5.42 3.53
N ASN A 72 -4.07 5.78 3.39
CA ASN A 72 -5.12 5.39 4.33
C ASN A 72 -5.67 3.99 3.98
N HIS A 73 -5.86 3.16 5.00
CA HIS A 73 -6.48 1.84 4.89
C HIS A 73 -7.74 1.70 5.76
N GLY A 74 -8.48 2.82 5.92
CA GLY A 74 -9.55 2.96 6.88
C GLY A 74 -9.05 3.14 8.31
N LEU A 75 -9.93 3.61 9.19
CA LEU A 75 -9.63 3.75 10.61
C LEU A 75 -9.55 2.38 11.30
N MET A 76 -10.60 1.57 11.14
CA MET A 76 -10.83 0.32 11.88
C MET A 76 -10.88 -0.92 10.98
N HIS A 77 -10.54 -0.78 9.69
CA HIS A 77 -10.52 -1.86 8.71
C HIS A 77 -11.87 -2.61 8.57
N PRO A 78 -13.03 -1.94 8.47
CA PRO A 78 -14.30 -2.62 8.26
C PRO A 78 -14.51 -2.99 6.77
N HIS A 79 -15.46 -3.89 6.51
CA HIS A 79 -16.06 -4.02 5.17
C HIS A 79 -16.94 -2.79 4.91
N LEU A 80 -16.37 -1.77 4.26
CA LEU A 80 -17.01 -0.45 4.12
C LEU A 80 -18.37 -0.47 3.43
N GLU A 81 -18.59 -1.39 2.47
CA GLU A 81 -19.85 -1.56 1.77
C GLU A 81 -20.93 -2.30 2.58
N GLN A 82 -20.54 -2.87 3.75
CA GLN A 82 -21.44 -3.63 4.63
C GLN A 82 -21.89 -2.85 5.86
N ILE A 83 -21.38 -1.64 6.04
CA ILE A 83 -21.77 -0.74 7.14
C ILE A 83 -22.55 0.46 6.60
N PRO A 84 -23.31 1.18 7.44
CA PRO A 84 -23.99 2.41 7.03
C PRO A 84 -23.01 3.40 6.40
N ILE A 85 -23.40 4.06 5.32
CA ILE A 85 -22.50 4.94 4.56
C ILE A 85 -21.89 6.06 5.40
N GLU A 86 -22.62 6.59 6.37
CA GLU A 86 -22.11 7.62 7.28
C GLU A 86 -20.99 7.08 8.19
N ALA A 87 -21.09 5.81 8.63
CA ALA A 87 -20.04 5.15 9.38
C ALA A 87 -18.81 4.87 8.50
N ALA A 88 -19.04 4.47 7.23
CA ALA A 88 -17.96 4.30 6.26
C ALA A 88 -17.25 5.63 5.98
N ARG A 89 -17.98 6.72 5.79
CA ARG A 89 -17.46 8.08 5.60
C ARG A 89 -16.62 8.51 6.80
N GLN A 90 -17.11 8.28 8.02
CA GLN A 90 -16.38 8.60 9.24
C GLN A 90 -15.09 7.81 9.35
N ASP A 91 -15.12 6.49 9.11
CA ASP A 91 -13.92 5.63 9.13
C ASP A 91 -12.84 6.11 8.13
N ILE A 92 -13.25 6.47 6.92
CA ILE A 92 -12.36 6.99 5.88
C ILE A 92 -11.74 8.33 6.30
N VAL A 93 -12.56 9.29 6.72
CA VAL A 93 -12.12 10.66 7.05
C VAL A 93 -11.23 10.65 8.30
N GLU A 94 -11.67 10.02 9.39
CA GLU A 94 -10.88 9.96 10.62
C GLU A 94 -9.56 9.20 10.42
N GLY A 95 -9.57 8.11 9.64
CA GLY A 95 -8.37 7.36 9.27
C GLY A 95 -7.35 8.26 8.60
N ARG A 96 -7.75 9.02 7.57
CA ARG A 96 -6.91 9.97 6.86
C ARG A 96 -6.37 11.07 7.80
N ASP A 97 -7.25 11.72 8.54
CA ASP A 97 -6.89 12.89 9.34
C ASP A 97 -5.89 12.53 10.45
N ARG A 98 -6.07 11.38 11.10
CA ARG A 98 -5.11 10.87 12.10
C ARG A 98 -3.75 10.58 11.49
N LEU A 99 -3.70 9.93 10.32
CA LEU A 99 -2.43 9.67 9.62
C LEU A 99 -1.75 10.97 9.20
N GLN A 100 -2.49 11.93 8.63
CA GLN A 100 -1.95 13.24 8.25
C GLN A 100 -1.36 13.99 9.44
N GLN A 101 -2.11 14.01 10.56
CA GLN A 101 -1.65 14.65 11.79
C GLN A 101 -0.39 13.99 12.34
N PHE A 102 -0.34 12.66 12.37
CA PHE A 102 0.78 11.92 12.96
C PHE A 102 2.04 12.00 12.10
N PHE A 103 1.92 11.77 10.79
CA PHE A 103 3.08 11.73 9.89
C PHE A 103 3.49 13.11 9.35
N GLY A 104 2.67 14.14 9.51
CA GLY A 104 2.95 15.49 9.00
C GLY A 104 3.02 15.54 7.46
N GLN A 105 2.35 14.64 6.75
CA GLN A 105 2.31 14.58 5.29
C GLN A 105 0.88 14.44 4.78
N ALA A 106 0.64 14.86 3.52
CA ALA A 106 -0.65 14.63 2.88
C ALA A 106 -0.89 13.13 2.65
N VAL A 107 -2.05 12.62 3.04
CA VAL A 107 -2.50 11.24 2.85
C VAL A 107 -3.54 11.23 1.73
N LEU A 108 -3.07 11.13 0.50
CA LEU A 108 -3.89 11.26 -0.71
C LEU A 108 -4.32 9.93 -1.33
N GLY A 109 -3.70 8.83 -0.91
CA GLY A 109 -4.05 7.48 -1.37
C GLY A 109 -4.97 6.76 -0.38
N PHE A 110 -5.81 5.89 -0.93
CA PHE A 110 -6.63 4.96 -0.15
C PHE A 110 -6.43 3.52 -0.64
N ALA A 111 -6.53 2.56 0.27
CA ALA A 111 -6.66 1.15 -0.06
C ALA A 111 -7.91 0.62 0.64
N TYR A 112 -8.83 0.02 -0.11
CA TYR A 112 -10.05 -0.52 0.49
C TYR A 112 -9.74 -1.72 1.38
N PRO A 113 -10.16 -1.70 2.67
CA PRO A 113 -10.13 -2.89 3.51
C PRO A 113 -10.81 -4.07 2.80
N PHE A 114 -10.16 -5.24 2.79
CA PHE A 114 -10.61 -6.44 2.06
C PHE A 114 -10.78 -6.25 0.53
N GLY A 115 -10.42 -5.08 -0.01
CA GLY A 115 -10.70 -4.70 -1.39
C GLY A 115 -12.17 -4.45 -1.69
N SER A 116 -12.99 -4.30 -0.65
CA SER A 116 -14.45 -4.20 -0.76
C SER A 116 -14.92 -2.76 -0.88
N TYR A 117 -15.77 -2.47 -1.88
CA TYR A 117 -16.29 -1.14 -2.16
C TYR A 117 -17.57 -1.21 -3.00
N ASN A 118 -18.34 -0.13 -2.99
CA ASN A 118 -19.43 0.15 -3.90
C ASN A 118 -19.39 1.63 -4.33
N GLU A 119 -20.30 2.06 -5.17
CA GLU A 119 -20.33 3.43 -5.69
C GLU A 119 -20.40 4.49 -4.58
N ALA A 120 -21.20 4.25 -3.52
CA ALA A 120 -21.32 5.18 -2.40
C ALA A 120 -20.01 5.30 -1.60
N VAL A 121 -19.30 4.18 -1.39
CA VAL A 121 -17.98 4.16 -0.73
C VAL A 121 -16.93 4.83 -1.61
N MET A 122 -16.94 4.63 -2.93
CA MET A 122 -16.05 5.35 -3.86
C MET A 122 -16.27 6.87 -3.78
N ALA A 123 -17.52 7.31 -3.81
CA ALA A 123 -17.86 8.73 -3.69
C ALA A 123 -17.38 9.30 -2.35
N ALA A 124 -17.65 8.62 -1.22
CA ALA A 124 -17.18 9.03 0.09
C ALA A 124 -15.65 9.11 0.17
N THR A 125 -14.93 8.18 -0.46
CA THR A 125 -13.47 8.17 -0.51
C THR A 125 -12.92 9.38 -1.29
N GLN A 126 -13.54 9.69 -2.44
CA GLN A 126 -13.18 10.87 -3.23
C GLN A 126 -13.50 12.18 -2.51
N GLU A 127 -14.68 12.29 -1.91
CA GLU A 127 -15.09 13.45 -1.11
C GLU A 127 -14.20 13.67 0.11
N ALA A 128 -13.67 12.60 0.69
CA ALA A 128 -12.64 12.66 1.73
C ALA A 128 -11.29 13.21 1.23
N GLY A 129 -11.11 13.48 -0.07
CA GLY A 129 -9.91 14.08 -0.65
C GLY A 129 -8.84 13.10 -1.08
N HIS A 130 -9.16 11.81 -1.19
CA HIS A 130 -8.26 10.84 -1.79
C HIS A 130 -8.26 10.96 -3.32
N VAL A 131 -7.10 10.82 -3.95
CA VAL A 131 -6.93 10.95 -5.41
C VAL A 131 -6.94 9.62 -6.14
N TYR A 132 -6.73 8.52 -5.41
CA TYR A 132 -6.90 7.16 -5.88
C TYR A 132 -7.32 6.23 -4.75
N ALA A 133 -7.95 5.11 -5.10
CA ALA A 133 -8.25 4.05 -4.16
C ALA A 133 -7.93 2.68 -4.77
N ARG A 134 -7.06 1.92 -4.09
CA ARG A 134 -6.62 0.59 -4.51
C ARG A 134 -7.62 -0.48 -4.09
N THR A 135 -7.90 -1.39 -5.01
CA THR A 135 -8.67 -2.62 -4.77
C THR A 135 -7.75 -3.84 -4.66
N THR A 136 -8.28 -5.01 -4.35
CA THR A 136 -7.56 -6.29 -4.37
C THR A 136 -7.77 -7.09 -5.66
N ARG A 137 -8.50 -6.52 -6.62
CA ARG A 137 -8.77 -7.19 -7.89
C ARG A 137 -7.54 -7.12 -8.78
N ASN A 138 -6.83 -8.25 -8.89
CA ASN A 138 -5.62 -8.37 -9.70
C ASN A 138 -5.97 -8.46 -11.19
N VAL A 139 -6.02 -7.33 -11.86
CA VAL A 139 -6.30 -7.25 -13.30
C VAL A 139 -5.35 -6.25 -13.95
N GLU A 140 -4.98 -6.55 -15.18
CA GLU A 140 -4.30 -5.57 -16.00
C GLU A 140 -5.30 -4.53 -16.48
N GLN A 141 -4.97 -3.28 -16.29
CA GLN A 141 -5.75 -2.16 -16.78
C GLN A 141 -4.81 -1.13 -17.42
N PRO A 142 -5.29 -0.38 -18.44
CA PRO A 142 -4.50 0.71 -18.98
C PRO A 142 -4.25 1.78 -17.91
N PHE A 143 -3.14 2.50 -18.04
CA PHE A 143 -2.89 3.67 -17.22
C PHE A 143 -2.93 4.93 -18.10
N PRO A 144 -3.60 6.02 -17.69
CA PRO A 144 -4.35 6.17 -16.43
C PRO A 144 -5.60 5.29 -16.36
N PRO A 145 -6.01 4.87 -15.13
CA PRO A 145 -7.22 4.08 -14.97
C PRO A 145 -8.45 4.91 -15.31
N GLU A 146 -9.47 4.28 -15.87
CA GLU A 146 -10.75 4.94 -16.17
C GLU A 146 -11.40 5.50 -14.88
N THR A 147 -11.28 4.76 -13.78
CA THR A 147 -11.80 5.16 -12.46
C THR A 147 -10.68 5.12 -11.42
N PRO A 148 -10.05 6.27 -11.08
CA PRO A 148 -9.00 6.31 -10.05
C PRO A 148 -9.44 5.74 -8.69
N MET A 149 -10.73 5.88 -8.32
CA MET A 149 -11.30 5.32 -7.10
C MET A 149 -11.51 3.79 -7.17
N ALA A 150 -11.19 3.13 -8.27
CA ALA A 150 -11.16 1.69 -8.42
C ALA A 150 -9.86 1.24 -9.10
N PHE A 151 -8.72 1.70 -8.60
CA PHE A 151 -7.41 1.39 -9.16
C PHE A 151 -6.98 -0.03 -8.79
N HIS A 152 -6.91 -0.88 -9.80
CA HIS A 152 -6.58 -2.29 -9.64
C HIS A 152 -5.06 -2.52 -9.73
N PRO A 153 -4.45 -3.30 -8.83
CA PRO A 153 -3.08 -3.76 -9.01
C PRO A 153 -2.99 -4.81 -10.13
N CYS A 154 -1.83 -4.94 -10.75
CA CYS A 154 -1.55 -5.99 -11.72
C CYS A 154 -1.58 -7.37 -11.05
N CYS A 155 -0.98 -7.49 -9.85
CA CYS A 155 -0.92 -8.75 -9.11
C CYS A 155 -0.61 -8.55 -7.63
N HIS A 156 -0.83 -9.61 -6.87
CA HIS A 156 -0.25 -9.79 -5.55
C HIS A 156 1.25 -10.16 -5.70
N PHE A 157 2.12 -9.77 -4.77
CA PHE A 157 3.57 -10.03 -4.88
C PHE A 157 3.93 -11.53 -4.87
N LEU A 158 3.08 -12.39 -4.33
CA LEU A 158 3.21 -13.85 -4.36
C LEU A 158 2.51 -14.50 -5.56
N ALA A 159 2.03 -13.74 -6.52
CA ALA A 159 1.37 -14.31 -7.69
C ALA A 159 2.35 -15.18 -8.49
N PRO A 160 1.98 -16.44 -8.84
CA PRO A 160 2.88 -17.35 -9.55
C PRO A 160 3.24 -16.86 -10.95
N ASP A 161 2.41 -16.00 -11.53
CA ASP A 161 2.58 -15.39 -12.85
C ASP A 161 3.10 -13.93 -12.80
N LEU A 162 3.64 -13.50 -11.65
CA LEU A 162 4.15 -12.14 -11.44
C LEU A 162 5.09 -11.68 -12.57
N TRP A 163 6.05 -12.52 -12.95
CA TRP A 163 7.02 -12.16 -13.99
C TRP A 163 6.40 -12.05 -15.38
N ALA A 164 5.40 -12.88 -15.69
CA ALA A 164 4.66 -12.77 -16.95
C ALA A 164 3.89 -11.45 -17.01
N ARG A 165 3.27 -11.04 -15.90
CA ARG A 165 2.58 -9.74 -15.78
C ARG A 165 3.57 -8.58 -15.83
N TYR A 166 4.74 -8.73 -15.21
CA TYR A 166 5.81 -7.73 -15.28
C TYR A 166 6.24 -7.47 -16.72
N GLU A 167 6.52 -8.54 -17.49
CA GLU A 167 6.89 -8.40 -18.91
C GLU A 167 5.78 -7.76 -19.74
N LYS A 168 4.54 -8.12 -19.49
CA LYS A 168 3.38 -7.54 -20.19
C LYS A 168 3.18 -6.06 -19.83
N ALA A 169 3.38 -5.67 -18.57
CA ALA A 169 3.29 -4.29 -18.12
C ALA A 169 4.33 -3.35 -18.78
N ARG A 170 5.41 -3.88 -19.34
CA ARG A 170 6.36 -3.10 -20.14
C ARG A 170 5.69 -2.37 -21.31
N LEU A 171 4.64 -2.94 -21.87
CA LEU A 171 3.86 -2.34 -22.96
C LEU A 171 2.88 -1.27 -22.47
N GLY A 172 2.37 -1.43 -21.24
CA GLY A 172 1.38 -0.55 -20.62
C GLY A 172 1.95 0.61 -19.79
N GLY A 173 3.24 0.60 -19.51
CA GLY A 173 3.94 1.68 -18.81
C GLY A 173 3.88 1.66 -17.29
N VAL A 174 3.01 0.87 -16.65
CA VAL A 174 2.91 0.74 -15.18
C VAL A 174 2.80 -0.72 -14.78
N PHE A 175 3.68 -1.14 -13.84
CA PHE A 175 3.53 -2.41 -13.12
C PHE A 175 3.25 -2.12 -11.65
N TYR A 176 2.10 -2.56 -11.17
CA TYR A 176 1.64 -2.34 -9.80
C TYR A 176 1.42 -3.67 -9.10
N PHE A 177 2.15 -3.93 -8.02
CA PHE A 177 1.92 -5.08 -7.16
C PHE A 177 1.68 -4.66 -5.70
N TRP A 178 1.06 -5.55 -4.94
CA TRP A 178 0.68 -5.29 -3.56
C TRP A 178 0.83 -6.55 -2.70
N GLY A 179 0.77 -6.41 -1.39
CA GLY A 179 0.77 -7.53 -0.46
C GLY A 179 0.80 -7.11 1.00
N HIS A 180 0.94 -8.11 1.85
CA HIS A 180 1.16 -7.91 3.27
C HIS A 180 2.53 -8.50 3.63
N SER A 181 3.35 -7.75 4.34
CA SER A 181 4.72 -8.19 4.69
C SER A 181 4.74 -9.44 5.58
N TYR A 182 3.70 -9.66 6.39
CA TYR A 182 3.57 -10.84 7.24
C TYR A 182 3.34 -12.16 6.48
N GLU A 183 3.08 -12.11 5.19
CA GLU A 183 2.92 -13.31 4.36
C GLU A 183 4.25 -14.00 4.07
N MET A 184 5.36 -13.30 4.31
CA MET A 184 6.71 -13.86 4.26
C MET A 184 7.12 -14.43 5.62
N VAL A 185 6.90 -15.72 5.83
CA VAL A 185 7.15 -16.39 7.12
C VAL A 185 8.48 -17.14 7.19
N THR A 186 9.10 -17.45 6.05
CA THR A 186 10.36 -18.19 5.98
C THR A 186 11.50 -17.35 5.41
N GLU A 187 12.73 -17.67 5.78
CA GLU A 187 13.91 -17.01 5.23
C GLU A 187 14.03 -17.17 3.71
N VAL A 188 13.52 -18.27 3.16
CA VAL A 188 13.47 -18.48 1.71
C VAL A 188 12.55 -17.45 1.04
N GLN A 189 11.35 -17.24 1.58
CA GLN A 189 10.42 -16.23 1.05
C GLN A 189 10.99 -14.82 1.14
N TRP A 190 11.70 -14.48 2.20
CA TRP A 190 12.40 -13.20 2.34
C TRP A 190 13.53 -13.05 1.32
N ALA A 191 14.31 -14.11 1.08
CA ALA A 191 15.35 -14.10 0.07
C ALA A 191 14.78 -13.97 -1.35
N ASP A 192 13.69 -14.66 -1.65
CA ASP A 192 12.99 -14.57 -2.94
C ASP A 192 12.43 -13.15 -3.16
N PHE A 193 11.86 -12.54 -2.11
CA PHE A 193 11.40 -11.16 -2.17
C PHE A 193 12.56 -10.19 -2.44
N GLU A 194 13.67 -10.32 -1.72
CA GLU A 194 14.84 -9.46 -1.96
C GLU A 194 15.41 -9.64 -3.38
N GLN A 195 15.46 -10.87 -3.89
CA GLN A 195 15.86 -11.13 -5.28
C GLN A 195 14.89 -10.49 -6.29
N MET A 196 13.58 -10.53 -6.03
CA MET A 196 12.58 -9.86 -6.85
C MET A 196 12.83 -8.36 -6.91
N ILE A 197 13.02 -7.71 -5.76
CA ILE A 197 13.31 -6.26 -5.68
C ILE A 197 14.63 -5.94 -6.40
N ALA A 198 15.67 -6.72 -6.16
CA ALA A 198 16.97 -6.56 -6.82
C ALA A 198 16.87 -6.66 -8.35
N ARG A 199 16.14 -7.66 -8.86
CA ARG A 199 15.92 -7.87 -10.29
C ARG A 199 15.19 -6.70 -10.94
N ILE A 200 14.12 -6.20 -10.30
CA ILE A 200 13.37 -5.03 -10.80
C ILE A 200 14.26 -3.78 -10.77
N SER A 201 15.03 -3.59 -9.70
CA SER A 201 15.94 -2.43 -9.56
C SER A 201 17.09 -2.43 -10.56
N ALA A 202 17.50 -3.59 -11.04
CA ALA A 202 18.54 -3.74 -12.06
C ALA A 202 18.03 -3.59 -13.50
N ASP A 203 16.72 -3.55 -13.72
CA ASP A 203 16.14 -3.42 -15.07
C ASP A 203 16.26 -1.98 -15.58
N PRO A 204 17.05 -1.72 -16.65
CA PRO A 204 17.24 -0.37 -17.18
C PRO A 204 15.96 0.23 -17.80
N ASN A 205 14.95 -0.59 -18.07
CA ASN A 205 13.66 -0.15 -18.63
C ASN A 205 12.59 0.08 -17.57
N ALA A 206 12.90 -0.13 -16.28
CA ALA A 206 12.02 0.09 -15.15
C ALA A 206 12.54 1.22 -14.25
N ARG A 207 11.61 1.92 -13.61
CA ARG A 207 11.91 2.88 -12.54
C ARG A 207 10.92 2.72 -11.40
N TRP A 208 11.40 2.81 -10.17
CA TRP A 208 10.53 2.85 -9.01
C TRP A 208 9.78 4.18 -8.90
N GLY A 209 8.48 4.11 -8.60
CA GLY A 209 7.62 5.23 -8.24
C GLY A 209 6.83 4.92 -6.97
N ASN A 210 6.22 5.92 -6.35
CA ASN A 210 5.17 5.70 -5.37
C ASN A 210 3.82 5.64 -6.07
N VAL A 211 2.83 4.98 -5.49
CA VAL A 211 1.50 4.88 -6.14
C VAL A 211 0.91 6.26 -6.39
N MET A 212 1.05 7.17 -5.43
CA MET A 212 0.55 8.54 -5.55
C MET A 212 1.18 9.32 -6.72
N ASP A 213 2.48 9.10 -7.02
CA ASP A 213 3.21 9.78 -8.11
C ASP A 213 2.58 9.51 -9.50
N LEU A 214 1.76 8.47 -9.60
CA LEU A 214 1.01 8.17 -10.83
C LEU A 214 -0.15 9.14 -11.07
N PHE A 215 -0.69 9.77 -10.02
CA PHE A 215 -1.90 10.61 -10.07
C PHE A 215 -1.60 12.09 -9.85
N VAL A 216 -0.63 12.40 -9.01
CA VAL A 216 -0.21 13.77 -8.71
C VAL A 216 1.31 13.83 -8.65
N PRO A 217 1.95 14.86 -9.25
CA PRO A 217 3.37 15.09 -9.04
C PRO A 217 3.64 15.26 -7.54
N TRP A 218 4.47 14.40 -6.98
CA TRP A 218 4.81 14.49 -5.57
C TRP A 218 5.87 15.59 -5.38
N GLU A 219 5.46 16.72 -4.83
CA GLU A 219 6.38 17.75 -4.32
C GLU A 219 6.76 17.37 -2.90
N ARG A 220 8.05 17.16 -2.65
CA ARG A 220 8.55 17.00 -1.28
C ARG A 220 8.12 18.22 -0.47
N PRO A 221 7.53 18.05 0.73
CA PRO A 221 7.34 19.18 1.63
C PRO A 221 8.70 19.88 1.83
N LEU A 222 8.77 21.14 1.54
CA LEU A 222 9.92 21.97 1.93
C LEU A 222 9.98 21.94 3.47
N ARG A 223 11.04 21.33 4.02
CA ARG A 223 11.32 21.38 5.45
C ARG A 223 11.73 22.79 5.87
#